data_6a86a2539d032dc0965a2fb72eb7e7e5
#
_entry.id   6a86a2539d032dc0965a2fb72eb7e7e5
#
_cell.length_a   1.000
_cell.length_b   1.000
_cell.length_c   1.000
_cell.angle_alpha   90.00
_cell.angle_beta   90.00
_cell.angle_gamma   90.00
#
_symmetry.space_group_name_H-M   'P 1'
#
loop_
_entity.id
_entity.type
_entity.pdbx_description
1 polymer ?
#
loop_
_entity_poly.entity_id
_entity_poly.type
_entity_poly.pdbx_seq_one_letter_code
_entity_poly.pdbx_strand_id
1 'polypeptide(L)'
;MRSERPKPLHRLCGRPMLMYVLDSLVEARPKVAVIVVGHKGDWVTKKVQEHAQDIAVEFVEQQVQRGTGDATQVGLVGLEDDSEEEDVLVLPGDAPLLRPGTIARLVEQHRSSGAAATMLSAVVDDPTGYGRVLRGKDDRVSRIVEQRDASEEELRITEVNTSIYVFRRSLLAPALRRIEPDNTQGEYYLTDVVEVLNSAGHRVEAVVVADAAEVQGINDRVQLAAAEAELRRRTNEGLLRSGVTMVDPTAVYVDTTVEIGPDVTLFPGVILQGNTVIGSGSEIGPNTRLIDTVVGDGSVVQASTAVNARIGNRCILGPYAALGPGDEIAADTVTGPFYTAGSQL
;
A
#
# COMPACT_ATOMS: atom_id res chain seq x y z
N MET A 1 -9.61 -11.72 6.68
CA MET A 1 -10.55 -10.62 6.27
C MET A 1 -12.03 -10.96 6.42
N ARG A 2 -12.45 -12.23 6.40
CA ARG A 2 -13.87 -12.67 6.40
C ARG A 2 -14.69 -11.89 5.35
N SER A 3 -14.28 -11.93 4.09
CA SER A 3 -14.82 -11.14 2.99
C SER A 3 -14.80 -11.94 1.69
N GLU A 4 -15.81 -11.71 0.83
CA GLU A 4 -15.84 -12.22 -0.55
C GLU A 4 -14.83 -11.50 -1.46
N ARG A 5 -14.47 -10.25 -1.11
CA ARG A 5 -13.49 -9.45 -1.84
C ARG A 5 -12.09 -10.02 -1.61
N PRO A 6 -11.29 -10.22 -2.67
CA PRO A 6 -9.88 -10.57 -2.54
C PRO A 6 -9.14 -9.60 -1.61
N LYS A 7 -8.24 -10.13 -0.78
CA LYS A 7 -7.50 -9.34 0.23
C LYS A 7 -6.83 -8.08 -0.36
N PRO A 8 -6.10 -8.17 -1.49
CA PRO A 8 -5.41 -7.00 -2.07
C PRO A 8 -6.34 -5.91 -2.60
N LEU A 9 -7.63 -6.21 -2.78
CA LEU A 9 -8.63 -5.26 -3.29
C LEU A 9 -9.41 -4.52 -2.21
N HIS A 10 -9.13 -4.77 -0.92
CA HIS A 10 -9.69 -3.93 0.13
C HIS A 10 -9.14 -2.51 0.01
N ARG A 11 -10.04 -1.53 0.17
CA ARG A 11 -9.68 -0.12 0.01
C ARG A 11 -9.12 0.47 1.28
N LEU A 12 -8.15 1.37 1.10
CA LEU A 12 -7.64 2.33 2.08
C LEU A 12 -7.62 3.70 1.41
N CYS A 13 -8.12 4.73 2.07
CA CYS A 13 -8.19 6.10 1.55
C CYS A 13 -8.56 6.14 0.05
N GLY A 14 -9.65 5.44 -0.30
CA GLY A 14 -10.26 5.41 -1.65
C GLY A 14 -9.68 4.40 -2.64
N ARG A 15 -8.44 3.93 -2.49
CA ARG A 15 -7.74 3.06 -3.47
C ARG A 15 -7.58 1.62 -2.95
N PRO A 16 -7.55 0.60 -3.84
CA PRO A 16 -7.21 -0.76 -3.46
C PRO A 16 -5.81 -0.85 -2.83
N MET A 17 -5.67 -1.70 -1.82
CA MET A 17 -4.41 -1.93 -1.08
C MET A 17 -3.22 -2.23 -2.00
N LEU A 18 -3.42 -3.09 -3.01
CA LEU A 18 -2.36 -3.47 -3.96
C LEU A 18 -1.81 -2.28 -4.74
N MET A 19 -2.61 -1.24 -4.98
CA MET A 19 -2.15 -0.06 -5.72
C MET A 19 -1.06 0.70 -4.97
N TYR A 20 -1.15 0.76 -3.64
CA TYR A 20 -0.09 1.36 -2.82
C TYR A 20 1.20 0.54 -2.84
N VAL A 21 1.08 -0.80 -2.91
CA VAL A 21 2.27 -1.65 -3.07
C VAL A 21 2.93 -1.39 -4.43
N LEU A 22 2.16 -1.24 -5.51
CA LEU A 22 2.70 -0.89 -6.83
C LEU A 22 3.33 0.51 -6.83
N ASP A 23 2.69 1.50 -6.18
CA ASP A 23 3.26 2.85 -6.06
C ASP A 23 4.61 2.84 -5.32
N SER A 24 4.83 1.92 -4.38
CA SER A 24 6.11 1.81 -3.68
C SER A 24 7.29 1.42 -4.59
N LEU A 25 7.00 0.92 -5.79
CA LEU A 25 8.01 0.51 -6.78
C LEU A 25 8.53 1.66 -7.65
N VAL A 26 7.88 2.83 -7.64
CA VAL A 26 8.14 3.92 -8.60
C VAL A 26 9.61 4.38 -8.61
N GLU A 27 10.26 4.46 -7.45
CA GLU A 27 11.68 4.87 -7.36
C GLU A 27 12.65 3.72 -7.71
N ALA A 28 12.25 2.47 -7.46
CA ALA A 28 13.05 1.29 -7.81
C ALA A 28 13.05 1.00 -9.32
N ARG A 29 12.05 1.52 -10.05
CA ARG A 29 11.89 1.42 -11.51
C ARG A 29 12.10 0.01 -12.06
N PRO A 30 11.29 -0.98 -11.63
CA PRO A 30 11.39 -2.32 -12.18
C PRO A 30 11.04 -2.32 -13.68
N LYS A 31 11.63 -3.24 -14.45
CA LYS A 31 11.28 -3.43 -15.87
C LYS A 31 9.85 -3.95 -16.01
N VAL A 32 9.45 -4.86 -15.13
CA VAL A 32 8.13 -5.49 -15.08
C VAL A 32 7.78 -5.86 -13.66
N ALA A 33 6.50 -5.79 -13.31
CA ALA A 33 5.96 -6.32 -12.07
C ALA A 33 5.09 -7.55 -12.38
N VAL A 34 5.49 -8.72 -11.90
CA VAL A 34 4.71 -9.96 -12.03
C VAL A 34 3.84 -10.12 -10.79
N ILE A 35 2.53 -10.08 -10.97
CA ILE A 35 1.57 -10.27 -9.89
C ILE A 35 1.11 -11.73 -9.89
N VAL A 36 1.51 -12.46 -8.84
CA VAL A 36 1.03 -13.82 -8.62
C VAL A 36 -0.36 -13.77 -8.00
N VAL A 37 -1.33 -14.26 -8.73
CA VAL A 37 -2.73 -14.30 -8.31
C VAL A 37 -3.15 -15.72 -7.97
N GLY A 38 -4.01 -15.85 -6.98
CA GLY A 38 -4.67 -17.10 -6.62
C GLY A 38 -6.16 -17.04 -6.92
N HIS A 39 -6.96 -17.61 -6.03
CA HIS A 39 -8.41 -17.63 -6.16
C HIS A 39 -9.01 -16.23 -6.44
N LYS A 40 -9.91 -16.12 -7.43
CA LYS A 40 -10.51 -14.85 -7.93
C LYS A 40 -9.48 -13.88 -8.55
N GLY A 41 -8.42 -14.39 -9.17
CA GLY A 41 -7.38 -13.60 -9.82
C GLY A 41 -7.92 -12.60 -10.84
N ASP A 42 -8.97 -12.94 -11.59
CA ASP A 42 -9.61 -12.08 -12.60
C ASP A 42 -10.02 -10.71 -12.03
N TRP A 43 -10.50 -10.67 -10.78
CA TRP A 43 -10.89 -9.40 -10.14
C TRP A 43 -9.68 -8.53 -9.84
N VAL A 44 -8.57 -9.14 -9.44
CA VAL A 44 -7.31 -8.44 -9.18
C VAL A 44 -6.76 -7.91 -10.50
N THR A 45 -6.67 -8.77 -11.52
CA THR A 45 -6.19 -8.41 -12.86
C THR A 45 -6.95 -7.23 -13.44
N LYS A 46 -8.29 -7.28 -13.45
CA LYS A 46 -9.12 -6.19 -13.95
C LYS A 46 -8.86 -4.88 -13.20
N LYS A 47 -8.77 -4.92 -11.85
CA LYS A 47 -8.56 -3.71 -11.05
C LYS A 47 -7.19 -3.11 -11.23
N VAL A 48 -6.15 -3.92 -11.38
CA VAL A 48 -4.79 -3.43 -11.65
C VAL A 48 -4.72 -2.81 -13.04
N GLN A 49 -5.27 -3.46 -14.06
CA GLN A 49 -5.31 -2.91 -15.44
C GLN A 49 -6.05 -1.57 -15.54
N GLU A 50 -7.07 -1.34 -14.71
CA GLU A 50 -7.79 -0.05 -14.65
C GLU A 50 -6.94 1.09 -14.04
N HIS A 51 -5.90 0.80 -13.23
CA HIS A 51 -5.22 1.79 -12.40
C HIS A 51 -3.69 1.83 -12.58
N ALA A 52 -3.04 0.75 -13.01
CA ALA A 52 -1.59 0.71 -13.18
C ALA A 52 -1.23 1.18 -14.58
N GLN A 53 -0.79 2.43 -14.73
CA GLN A 53 -0.42 3.03 -16.02
C GLN A 53 1.10 3.19 -16.18
N ASP A 54 1.87 3.21 -15.09
CA ASP A 54 3.28 3.59 -15.09
C ASP A 54 4.26 2.41 -15.02
N ILE A 55 3.77 1.19 -14.77
CA ILE A 55 4.59 -0.02 -14.65
C ILE A 55 4.02 -1.11 -15.55
N ALA A 56 4.87 -1.77 -16.33
CA ALA A 56 4.49 -2.97 -17.06
C ALA A 56 4.10 -4.05 -16.04
N VAL A 57 2.88 -4.59 -16.15
CA VAL A 57 2.35 -5.58 -15.22
C VAL A 57 1.98 -6.85 -15.96
N GLU A 58 2.48 -7.96 -15.47
CA GLU A 58 2.09 -9.31 -15.89
C GLU A 58 1.39 -10.06 -14.77
N PHE A 59 0.58 -11.05 -15.13
CA PHE A 59 -0.17 -11.84 -14.17
C PHE A 59 0.12 -13.32 -14.37
N VAL A 60 0.40 -14.02 -13.28
CA VAL A 60 0.59 -15.48 -13.28
C VAL A 60 -0.30 -16.08 -12.21
N GLU A 61 -1.00 -17.17 -12.53
CA GLU A 61 -1.90 -17.84 -11.59
C GLU A 61 -1.19 -18.94 -10.82
N GLN A 62 -1.20 -18.85 -9.50
CA GLN A 62 -0.88 -19.96 -8.62
C GLN A 62 -2.14 -20.82 -8.40
N GLN A 63 -2.27 -21.90 -9.14
CA GLN A 63 -3.46 -22.77 -9.11
C GLN A 63 -3.66 -23.46 -7.75
N VAL A 64 -2.59 -23.87 -7.10
CA VAL A 64 -2.58 -24.51 -5.79
C VAL A 64 -1.70 -23.68 -4.86
N GLN A 65 -2.28 -23.16 -3.79
CA GLN A 65 -1.57 -22.35 -2.81
C GLN A 65 -0.72 -23.26 -1.90
N ARG A 66 0.57 -23.40 -2.24
CA ARG A 66 1.53 -24.26 -1.52
C ARG A 66 2.57 -23.46 -0.74
N GLY A 67 2.32 -22.18 -0.48
CA GLY A 67 3.19 -21.32 0.29
C GLY A 67 3.87 -20.22 -0.55
N THR A 68 4.63 -19.36 0.14
CA THR A 68 5.27 -18.17 -0.44
C THR A 68 6.45 -18.50 -1.38
N GLY A 69 7.17 -19.58 -1.09
CA GLY A 69 8.23 -20.08 -1.97
C GLY A 69 7.69 -20.60 -3.31
N ASP A 70 6.59 -21.36 -3.28
CA ASP A 70 5.91 -21.83 -4.49
C ASP A 70 5.34 -20.64 -5.28
N ALA A 71 4.72 -19.66 -4.62
CA ALA A 71 4.25 -18.44 -5.26
C ALA A 71 5.38 -17.67 -5.97
N THR A 72 6.54 -17.56 -5.32
CA THR A 72 7.72 -16.92 -5.91
C THR A 72 8.23 -17.71 -7.12
N GLN A 73 8.26 -19.03 -7.04
CA GLN A 73 8.66 -19.88 -8.18
C GLN A 73 7.71 -19.73 -9.37
N VAL A 74 6.40 -19.68 -9.12
CA VAL A 74 5.39 -19.41 -10.15
C VAL A 74 5.59 -18.01 -10.75
N GLY A 75 5.86 -17.00 -9.92
CA GLY A 75 6.13 -15.63 -10.37
C GLY A 75 7.35 -15.51 -11.28
N LEU A 76 8.41 -16.30 -11.04
CA LEU A 76 9.60 -16.30 -11.89
C LEU A 76 9.32 -16.78 -13.32
N VAL A 77 8.29 -17.59 -13.54
CA VAL A 77 7.89 -18.04 -14.90
C VAL A 77 7.39 -16.87 -15.76
N GLY A 78 6.80 -15.84 -15.13
CA GLY A 78 6.36 -14.63 -15.82
C GLY A 78 7.49 -13.65 -16.16
N LEU A 79 8.75 -13.93 -15.76
CA LEU A 79 9.88 -13.09 -16.11
C LEU A 79 10.57 -13.64 -17.37
N GLU A 80 10.83 -12.75 -18.34
CA GLU A 80 11.58 -13.12 -19.55
C GLU A 80 12.95 -13.71 -19.20
N ASP A 81 13.43 -14.66 -20.01
CA ASP A 81 14.61 -15.49 -19.71
C ASP A 81 15.96 -14.78 -19.93
N ASP A 82 15.94 -13.50 -20.32
CA ASP A 82 17.05 -12.81 -20.96
C ASP A 82 18.19 -12.33 -20.05
N SER A 83 18.09 -12.45 -18.71
CA SER A 83 19.19 -11.97 -17.86
C SER A 83 19.32 -12.68 -16.52
N GLU A 84 20.25 -13.62 -16.44
CA GLU A 84 20.72 -14.21 -15.16
C GLU A 84 21.35 -13.17 -14.21
N GLU A 85 21.77 -12.02 -14.73
CA GLU A 85 22.40 -10.93 -13.96
C GLU A 85 21.40 -9.97 -13.30
N GLU A 86 20.08 -10.14 -13.52
CA GLU A 86 19.08 -9.29 -12.92
C GLU A 86 18.77 -9.62 -11.47
N ASP A 87 18.31 -8.61 -10.74
CA ASP A 87 17.78 -8.77 -9.40
C ASP A 87 16.26 -8.98 -9.43
N VAL A 88 15.77 -9.81 -8.54
CA VAL A 88 14.33 -10.04 -8.33
C VAL A 88 13.92 -9.46 -6.98
N LEU A 89 13.06 -8.44 -7.00
CA LEU A 89 12.42 -7.90 -5.81
C LEU A 89 11.11 -8.68 -5.56
N VAL A 90 10.97 -9.24 -4.38
CA VAL A 90 9.76 -9.94 -3.92
C VAL A 90 9.08 -9.13 -2.85
N LEU A 91 7.78 -8.86 -3.03
CA LEU A 91 6.95 -8.07 -2.11
C LEU A 91 5.64 -8.80 -1.78
N PRO A 92 5.14 -8.68 -0.54
CA PRO A 92 3.79 -9.10 -0.20
C PRO A 92 2.77 -8.10 -0.76
N GLY A 93 1.66 -8.58 -1.32
CA GLY A 93 0.61 -7.72 -1.90
C GLY A 93 -0.31 -7.05 -0.85
N ASP A 94 0.05 -7.10 0.41
CA ASP A 94 -0.77 -6.63 1.55
C ASP A 94 -0.03 -5.70 2.53
N ALA A 95 1.07 -5.07 2.08
CA ALA A 95 1.83 -4.07 2.83
C ALA A 95 1.68 -2.67 2.19
N PRO A 96 0.52 -2.01 2.31
CA PRO A 96 0.20 -0.78 1.57
C PRO A 96 0.88 0.48 2.11
N LEU A 97 1.55 0.40 3.24
CA LEU A 97 2.22 1.55 3.87
C LEU A 97 3.69 1.70 3.47
N LEU A 98 4.20 0.80 2.60
CA LEU A 98 5.56 0.86 2.06
C LEU A 98 5.83 2.19 1.35
N ARG A 99 7.01 2.77 1.60
CA ARG A 99 7.44 4.01 0.93
C ARG A 99 8.39 3.69 -0.23
N PRO A 100 8.30 4.43 -1.35
CA PRO A 100 9.20 4.26 -2.48
C PRO A 100 10.68 4.33 -2.10
N GLY A 101 11.07 5.33 -1.30
CA GLY A 101 12.46 5.49 -0.85
C GLY A 101 12.98 4.33 0.01
N THR A 102 12.13 3.61 0.71
CA THR A 102 12.53 2.41 1.48
C THR A 102 12.89 1.26 0.54
N ILE A 103 12.08 1.04 -0.50
CA ILE A 103 12.34 0.02 -1.52
C ILE A 103 13.58 0.37 -2.35
N ALA A 104 13.70 1.63 -2.79
CA ALA A 104 14.87 2.09 -3.54
C ALA A 104 16.18 1.86 -2.76
N ARG A 105 16.20 2.21 -1.47
CA ARG A 105 17.34 1.98 -0.58
C ARG A 105 17.67 0.49 -0.40
N LEU A 106 16.66 -0.37 -0.29
CA LEU A 106 16.86 -1.82 -0.20
C LEU A 106 17.56 -2.36 -1.46
N VAL A 107 17.09 -1.95 -2.65
CA VAL A 107 17.68 -2.34 -3.95
C VAL A 107 19.11 -1.81 -4.06
N GLU A 108 19.36 -0.55 -3.70
CA GLU A 108 20.70 0.05 -3.71
C GLU A 108 21.67 -0.70 -2.78
N GLN A 109 21.24 -1.01 -1.55
CA GLN A 109 22.04 -1.78 -0.60
C GLN A 109 22.35 -3.18 -1.14
N HIS A 110 21.39 -3.86 -1.75
CA HIS A 110 21.59 -5.16 -2.37
C HIS A 110 22.68 -5.11 -3.43
N ARG A 111 22.59 -4.16 -4.36
CA ARG A 111 23.54 -3.99 -5.46
C ARG A 111 24.93 -3.63 -4.97
N SER A 112 25.04 -2.72 -4.01
CA SER A 112 26.32 -2.25 -3.48
C SER A 112 27.03 -3.33 -2.65
N SER A 113 26.29 -4.14 -1.90
CA SER A 113 26.85 -5.19 -1.05
C SER A 113 27.31 -6.41 -1.83
N GLY A 114 26.74 -6.65 -3.01
CA GLY A 114 26.94 -7.86 -3.78
C GLY A 114 26.45 -9.14 -3.08
N ALA A 115 25.52 -9.04 -2.14
CA ALA A 115 24.89 -10.17 -1.49
C ALA A 115 24.07 -11.04 -2.45
N ALA A 116 23.83 -12.30 -2.10
CA ALA A 116 22.93 -13.19 -2.84
C ALA A 116 21.46 -12.86 -2.62
N ALA A 117 21.17 -12.39 -1.40
CA ALA A 117 19.89 -11.86 -1.01
C ALA A 117 20.05 -10.72 -0.01
N THR A 118 19.15 -9.75 -0.06
CA THR A 118 19.02 -8.70 0.94
C THR A 118 17.54 -8.61 1.32
N MET A 119 17.25 -8.75 2.61
CA MET A 119 15.89 -8.66 3.11
C MET A 119 15.65 -7.33 3.82
N LEU A 120 14.41 -6.90 3.85
CA LEU A 120 13.96 -5.85 4.76
C LEU A 120 13.51 -6.51 6.05
N SER A 121 14.01 -6.06 7.19
CA SER A 121 13.56 -6.48 8.51
C SER A 121 13.03 -5.29 9.31
N ALA A 122 12.30 -5.57 10.37
CA ALA A 122 11.81 -4.56 11.31
C ALA A 122 12.05 -5.02 12.75
N VAL A 123 12.31 -4.08 13.65
CA VAL A 123 12.29 -4.33 15.09
C VAL A 123 10.95 -3.84 15.63
N VAL A 124 10.20 -4.74 16.26
CA VAL A 124 8.84 -4.46 16.76
C VAL A 124 8.72 -4.83 18.23
N ASP A 125 7.84 -4.11 18.96
CA ASP A 125 7.58 -4.40 20.37
C ASP A 125 6.81 -5.71 20.55
N ASP A 126 5.86 -6.00 19.64
CA ASP A 126 5.11 -7.26 19.61
C ASP A 126 5.37 -8.00 18.29
N PRO A 127 6.28 -9.00 18.30
CA PRO A 127 6.62 -9.78 17.11
C PRO A 127 5.62 -10.90 16.78
N THR A 128 4.49 -10.97 17.48
CA THR A 128 3.48 -12.03 17.30
C THR A 128 2.96 -12.08 15.86
N GLY A 129 3.01 -13.26 15.25
CA GLY A 129 2.53 -13.51 13.89
C GLY A 129 3.58 -13.34 12.79
N TYR A 130 4.80 -12.89 13.12
CA TYR A 130 5.89 -12.74 12.17
C TYR A 130 6.93 -13.84 12.28
N GLY A 131 7.65 -14.13 11.21
CA GLY A 131 8.89 -14.88 11.22
C GLY A 131 10.00 -14.10 11.97
N ARG A 132 10.86 -14.81 12.67
CA ARG A 132 12.01 -14.24 13.43
C ARG A 132 13.26 -14.28 12.60
N VAL A 133 14.01 -13.17 12.59
CA VAL A 133 15.31 -13.08 11.92
C VAL A 133 16.41 -13.51 12.89
N LEU A 134 17.08 -14.63 12.60
CA LEU A 134 18.18 -15.12 13.38
C LEU A 134 19.49 -14.64 12.76
N ARG A 135 20.38 -14.09 13.61
CA ARG A 135 21.69 -13.63 13.19
C ARG A 135 22.79 -14.57 13.66
N GLY A 136 23.78 -14.76 12.80
CA GLY A 136 24.99 -15.49 13.12
C GLY A 136 25.98 -14.68 13.98
N LYS A 137 27.16 -15.26 14.27
CA LYS A 137 28.21 -14.63 15.09
C LYS A 137 28.82 -13.35 14.49
N ASP A 138 28.69 -13.18 13.18
CA ASP A 138 29.16 -12.03 12.40
C ASP A 138 28.06 -11.01 12.12
N ASP A 139 26.96 -11.08 12.86
CA ASP A 139 25.74 -10.25 12.71
C ASP A 139 25.02 -10.39 11.36
N ARG A 140 25.40 -11.35 10.53
CA ARG A 140 24.70 -11.66 9.27
C ARG A 140 23.44 -12.47 9.53
N VAL A 141 22.48 -12.34 8.64
CA VAL A 141 21.27 -13.15 8.69
C VAL A 141 21.66 -14.62 8.47
N SER A 142 21.38 -15.46 9.46
CA SER A 142 21.65 -16.89 9.41
C SER A 142 20.47 -17.67 8.82
N ARG A 143 19.29 -17.46 9.37
CA ARG A 143 18.03 -18.06 8.92
C ARG A 143 16.83 -17.25 9.41
N ILE A 144 15.68 -17.56 8.89
CA ILE A 144 14.40 -17.03 9.36
C ILE A 144 13.56 -18.21 9.84
N VAL A 145 12.92 -18.07 11.00
CA VAL A 145 12.04 -19.09 11.56
C VAL A 145 10.62 -18.52 11.67
N GLU A 146 9.69 -19.18 11.04
CA GLU A 146 8.27 -18.80 11.13
C GLU A 146 7.76 -19.02 12.56
N GLN A 147 6.82 -18.17 13.02
CA GLN A 147 6.34 -18.20 14.41
C GLN A 147 5.86 -19.57 14.87
N ARG A 148 5.25 -20.37 13.97
CA ARG A 148 4.69 -21.69 14.33
C ARG A 148 5.74 -22.76 14.52
N ASP A 149 6.93 -22.54 13.97
CA ASP A 149 8.05 -23.47 14.00
C ASP A 149 9.16 -22.99 14.96
N ALA A 150 9.00 -21.79 15.55
CA ALA A 150 9.96 -21.17 16.45
C ALA A 150 9.92 -21.78 17.86
N SER A 151 11.09 -22.01 18.43
CA SER A 151 11.29 -22.37 19.84
C SER A 151 10.92 -21.20 20.78
N GLU A 152 10.75 -21.48 22.07
CA GLU A 152 10.49 -20.44 23.07
C GLU A 152 11.59 -19.36 23.15
N GLU A 153 12.83 -19.71 22.87
CA GLU A 153 13.97 -18.78 22.83
C GLU A 153 13.89 -17.88 21.59
N GLU A 154 13.61 -18.46 20.43
CA GLU A 154 13.47 -17.74 19.17
C GLU A 154 12.25 -16.81 19.16
N LEU A 155 11.16 -17.17 19.82
CA LEU A 155 9.99 -16.31 19.97
C LEU A 155 10.26 -14.99 20.71
N ARG A 156 11.35 -14.89 21.48
CA ARG A 156 11.75 -13.66 22.19
C ARG A 156 12.49 -12.66 21.29
N ILE A 157 12.88 -13.08 20.10
CA ILE A 157 13.54 -12.20 19.13
C ILE A 157 12.51 -11.17 18.62
N THR A 158 12.89 -9.90 18.67
CA THR A 158 12.04 -8.77 18.25
C THR A 158 12.31 -8.31 16.82
N GLU A 159 13.41 -8.77 16.19
CA GLU A 159 13.65 -8.53 14.78
C GLU A 159 12.84 -9.53 13.94
N VAL A 160 11.97 -8.99 13.11
CA VAL A 160 11.00 -9.77 12.35
C VAL A 160 11.23 -9.68 10.85
N ASN A 161 10.85 -10.75 10.16
CA ASN A 161 10.79 -10.83 8.72
C ASN A 161 9.58 -10.07 8.18
N THR A 162 9.81 -9.23 7.17
CA THR A 162 8.75 -8.44 6.52
C THR A 162 8.24 -9.05 5.22
N SER A 163 8.80 -10.19 4.81
CA SER A 163 8.54 -10.84 3.51
C SER A 163 8.89 -9.97 2.29
N ILE A 164 9.85 -9.05 2.46
CA ILE A 164 10.36 -8.17 1.41
C ILE A 164 11.83 -8.48 1.17
N TYR A 165 12.15 -8.88 -0.06
CA TYR A 165 13.49 -9.36 -0.41
C TYR A 165 13.93 -8.86 -1.77
N VAL A 166 15.23 -8.66 -1.93
CA VAL A 166 15.91 -8.58 -3.23
C VAL A 166 16.84 -9.77 -3.35
N PHE A 167 16.72 -10.53 -4.40
CA PHE A 167 17.55 -11.70 -4.69
C PHE A 167 18.29 -11.52 -6.02
N ARG A 168 19.49 -12.06 -6.13
CA ARG A 168 20.08 -12.34 -7.43
C ARG A 168 19.30 -13.44 -8.12
N ARG A 169 18.77 -13.17 -9.30
CA ARG A 169 17.94 -14.11 -10.06
C ARG A 169 18.61 -15.45 -10.28
N SER A 170 19.88 -15.46 -10.64
CA SER A 170 20.66 -16.67 -10.88
C SER A 170 20.79 -17.60 -9.66
N LEU A 171 20.66 -17.06 -8.45
CA LEU A 171 20.74 -17.82 -7.21
C LEU A 171 19.35 -18.17 -6.63
N LEU A 172 18.32 -17.37 -6.92
CA LEU A 172 16.98 -17.58 -6.38
C LEU A 172 16.33 -18.86 -6.93
N ALA A 173 16.31 -19.03 -8.25
CA ALA A 173 15.64 -20.18 -8.86
C ALA A 173 16.26 -21.54 -8.45
N PRO A 174 17.59 -21.72 -8.37
CA PRO A 174 18.19 -22.93 -7.80
C PRO A 174 17.87 -23.13 -6.33
N ALA A 175 17.83 -22.06 -5.51
CA ALA A 175 17.52 -22.15 -4.08
C ALA A 175 16.06 -22.57 -3.84
N LEU A 176 15.10 -22.00 -4.59
CA LEU A 176 13.68 -22.38 -4.54
C LEU A 176 13.44 -23.88 -4.86
N ARG A 177 14.25 -24.51 -5.71
CA ARG A 177 14.15 -25.95 -5.97
C ARG A 177 14.65 -26.84 -4.83
N ARG A 178 15.31 -26.27 -3.81
CA ARG A 178 15.88 -26.99 -2.68
C ARG A 178 15.10 -26.83 -1.38
N ILE A 179 14.14 -25.92 -1.32
CA ILE A 179 13.25 -25.81 -0.16
C ILE A 179 12.27 -26.97 -0.15
N GLU A 180 11.96 -27.44 1.03
CA GLU A 180 11.05 -28.56 1.29
C GLU A 180 9.89 -28.12 2.17
N PRO A 181 8.69 -28.74 2.05
CA PRO A 181 7.55 -28.38 2.91
C PRO A 181 7.60 -29.11 4.26
N ASP A 182 8.79 -29.24 4.84
CA ASP A 182 9.02 -29.90 6.15
C ASP A 182 8.87 -28.88 7.30
N ASN A 183 7.62 -28.43 7.49
CA ASN A 183 7.24 -27.48 8.52
C ASN A 183 5.80 -27.73 8.99
N THR A 184 5.39 -27.07 10.07
CA THR A 184 4.06 -27.26 10.69
C THR A 184 2.89 -27.06 9.73
N GLN A 185 3.04 -26.26 8.67
CA GLN A 185 1.98 -25.99 7.69
C GLN A 185 2.05 -26.87 6.44
N GLY A 186 3.17 -27.57 6.20
CA GLY A 186 3.39 -28.36 4.98
C GLY A 186 3.50 -27.48 3.73
N GLU A 187 4.01 -26.25 3.88
CA GLU A 187 4.11 -25.26 2.81
C GLU A 187 5.58 -25.00 2.42
N TYR A 188 5.82 -24.61 1.18
CA TYR A 188 7.13 -24.13 0.73
C TYR A 188 7.32 -22.68 1.17
N TYR A 189 8.12 -22.45 2.21
CA TYR A 189 8.38 -21.12 2.72
C TYR A 189 9.50 -20.42 1.96
N LEU A 190 9.26 -19.19 1.51
CA LEU A 190 10.31 -18.38 0.89
C LEU A 190 11.45 -18.06 1.88
N THR A 191 11.15 -18.02 3.18
CA THR A 191 12.11 -17.79 4.25
C THR A 191 13.21 -18.85 4.30
N ASP A 192 12.91 -20.09 3.88
CA ASP A 192 13.90 -21.19 3.87
C ASP A 192 15.00 -20.98 2.82
N VAL A 193 14.73 -20.16 1.79
CA VAL A 193 15.73 -19.76 0.80
C VAL A 193 16.96 -19.11 1.45
N VAL A 194 16.78 -18.38 2.55
CA VAL A 194 17.85 -17.73 3.29
C VAL A 194 18.83 -18.76 3.84
N GLU A 195 18.34 -19.83 4.45
CA GLU A 195 19.17 -20.92 4.98
C GLU A 195 19.86 -21.71 3.86
N VAL A 196 19.13 -21.96 2.75
CA VAL A 196 19.70 -22.61 1.57
C VAL A 196 20.88 -21.82 0.99
N LEU A 197 20.73 -20.51 0.85
CA LEU A 197 21.79 -19.62 0.36
C LEU A 197 23.00 -19.59 1.30
N ASN A 198 22.76 -19.44 2.60
CA ASN A 198 23.84 -19.45 3.61
C ASN A 198 24.60 -20.78 3.63
N SER A 199 23.88 -21.92 3.57
CA SER A 199 24.47 -23.25 3.54
C SER A 199 25.32 -23.49 2.26
N ALA A 200 25.02 -22.79 1.18
CA ALA A 200 25.80 -22.78 -0.05
C ALA A 200 26.99 -21.79 -0.03
N GLY A 201 27.22 -21.10 1.12
CA GLY A 201 28.29 -20.13 1.28
C GLY A 201 28.01 -18.74 0.73
N HIS A 202 26.77 -18.47 0.34
CA HIS A 202 26.35 -17.15 -0.14
C HIS A 202 25.97 -16.23 1.02
N ARG A 203 26.28 -14.93 0.89
CA ARG A 203 25.95 -13.92 1.88
C ARG A 203 24.51 -13.45 1.76
N VAL A 204 23.79 -13.43 2.90
CA VAL A 204 22.47 -12.81 3.04
C VAL A 204 22.55 -11.65 4.03
N GLU A 205 22.01 -10.51 3.66
CA GLU A 205 21.96 -9.30 4.48
C GLU A 205 20.55 -8.91 4.86
N ALA A 206 20.40 -8.12 5.91
CA ALA A 206 19.16 -7.46 6.28
C ALA A 206 19.38 -5.96 6.43
N VAL A 207 18.41 -5.20 5.91
CA VAL A 207 18.25 -3.77 6.14
C VAL A 207 17.09 -3.58 7.10
N VAL A 208 17.37 -3.03 8.28
CA VAL A 208 16.33 -2.74 9.26
C VAL A 208 15.61 -1.47 8.84
N VAL A 209 14.28 -1.55 8.71
CA VAL A 209 13.44 -0.38 8.39
C VAL A 209 13.39 0.58 9.59
N ALA A 210 13.42 1.88 9.31
CA ALA A 210 13.38 2.90 10.37
C ALA A 210 11.99 3.04 11.03
N ASP A 211 10.93 2.78 10.28
CA ASP A 211 9.54 2.87 10.73
C ASP A 211 8.85 1.52 10.48
N ALA A 212 8.66 0.73 11.52
CA ALA A 212 8.05 -0.60 11.42
C ALA A 212 6.60 -0.56 10.88
N ALA A 213 5.91 0.57 10.97
CA ALA A 213 4.58 0.72 10.42
C ALA A 213 4.55 0.60 8.88
N GLU A 214 5.67 0.90 8.20
CA GLU A 214 5.76 0.79 6.73
C GLU A 214 5.58 -0.64 6.23
N VAL A 215 6.03 -1.61 7.00
CA VAL A 215 6.13 -3.02 6.58
C VAL A 215 5.02 -3.89 7.17
N GLN A 216 4.06 -3.28 7.84
CA GLN A 216 2.95 -4.00 8.46
C GLN A 216 2.02 -4.58 7.41
N GLY A 217 1.94 -5.91 7.36
CA GLY A 217 0.95 -6.64 6.55
C GLY A 217 -0.45 -6.56 7.15
N ILE A 218 -1.46 -6.53 6.30
CA ILE A 218 -2.87 -6.42 6.70
C ILE A 218 -3.56 -7.77 6.56
N ASN A 219 -3.88 -8.45 7.66
CA ASN A 219 -4.51 -9.77 7.67
C ASN A 219 -5.99 -9.75 8.07
N ASP A 220 -6.41 -8.75 8.83
CA ASP A 220 -7.77 -8.62 9.34
C ASP A 220 -8.32 -7.19 9.25
N ARG A 221 -9.51 -6.96 9.76
CA ARG A 221 -10.19 -5.67 9.72
C ARG A 221 -9.63 -4.66 10.74
N VAL A 222 -9.03 -5.14 11.83
CA VAL A 222 -8.40 -4.28 12.84
C VAL A 222 -7.14 -3.68 12.25
N GLN A 223 -6.29 -4.53 11.65
CA GLN A 223 -5.08 -4.07 10.95
C GLN A 223 -5.43 -3.17 9.75
N LEU A 224 -6.51 -3.47 9.01
CA LEU A 224 -6.99 -2.60 7.93
C LEU A 224 -7.36 -1.20 8.45
N ALA A 225 -8.08 -1.12 9.57
CA ALA A 225 -8.47 0.17 10.16
C ALA A 225 -7.26 0.96 10.69
N ALA A 226 -6.27 0.27 11.26
CA ALA A 226 -5.03 0.90 11.72
C ALA A 226 -4.21 1.45 10.54
N ALA A 227 -4.08 0.69 9.45
CA ALA A 227 -3.39 1.14 8.24
C ALA A 227 -4.12 2.30 7.55
N GLU A 228 -5.46 2.29 7.52
CA GLU A 228 -6.28 3.41 7.05
C GLU A 228 -6.01 4.69 7.85
N ALA A 229 -5.94 4.58 9.18
CA ALA A 229 -5.67 5.73 10.06
C ALA A 229 -4.25 6.29 9.82
N GLU A 230 -3.24 5.43 9.67
CA GLU A 230 -1.87 5.86 9.39
C GLU A 230 -1.75 6.50 8.01
N LEU A 231 -2.35 5.91 6.97
CA LEU A 231 -2.32 6.48 5.62
C LEU A 231 -3.02 7.85 5.59
N ARG A 232 -4.18 7.98 6.25
CA ARG A 232 -4.89 9.27 6.41
C ARG A 232 -4.02 10.29 7.14
N ARG A 233 -3.34 9.91 8.22
CA ARG A 233 -2.42 10.80 8.93
C ARG A 233 -1.31 11.32 8.00
N ARG A 234 -0.70 10.44 7.18
CA ARG A 234 0.33 10.84 6.20
C ARG A 234 -0.22 11.78 5.13
N THR A 235 -1.42 11.47 4.60
CA THR A 235 -2.10 12.31 3.60
C THR A 235 -2.39 13.70 4.15
N ASN A 236 -2.99 13.77 5.34
CA ASN A 236 -3.33 15.04 5.97
C ASN A 236 -2.07 15.86 6.33
N GLU A 237 -1.00 15.22 6.82
CA GLU A 237 0.28 15.90 7.07
C GLU A 237 0.89 16.46 5.78
N GLY A 238 0.82 15.73 4.67
CA GLY A 238 1.24 16.21 3.36
C GLY A 238 0.47 17.44 2.91
N LEU A 239 -0.86 17.42 3.06
CA LEU A 239 -1.74 18.54 2.74
C LEU A 239 -1.47 19.77 3.62
N LEU A 240 -1.28 19.59 4.93
CA LEU A 240 -0.89 20.67 5.84
C LEU A 240 0.43 21.33 5.41
N ARG A 241 1.41 20.53 4.99
CA ARG A 241 2.71 21.03 4.51
C ARG A 241 2.61 21.74 3.16
N SER A 242 1.60 21.43 2.35
CA SER A 242 1.33 22.09 1.05
C SER A 242 0.50 23.38 1.17
N GLY A 243 0.13 23.79 2.39
CA GLY A 243 -0.58 25.06 2.62
C GLY A 243 -2.09 24.91 2.83
N VAL A 244 -2.59 23.69 3.04
CA VAL A 244 -3.97 23.45 3.48
C VAL A 244 -4.06 23.63 4.99
N THR A 245 -5.10 24.26 5.48
CA THR A 245 -5.40 24.39 6.92
C THR A 245 -6.44 23.34 7.34
N MET A 246 -6.17 22.59 8.40
CA MET A 246 -7.13 21.69 9.02
C MET A 246 -7.29 22.06 10.49
N VAL A 247 -8.53 22.34 10.91
CA VAL A 247 -8.83 22.68 12.32
C VAL A 247 -8.54 21.50 13.26
N ASP A 248 -8.93 20.30 12.81
CA ASP A 248 -8.60 19.03 13.46
C ASP A 248 -8.27 17.97 12.39
N PRO A 249 -6.98 17.69 12.13
CA PRO A 249 -6.58 16.72 11.13
C PRO A 249 -7.09 15.28 11.40
N THR A 250 -7.41 14.97 12.67
CA THR A 250 -7.91 13.62 13.02
C THR A 250 -9.38 13.43 12.64
N ALA A 251 -10.12 14.52 12.52
CA ALA A 251 -11.53 14.56 12.15
C ALA A 251 -11.77 14.89 10.66
N VAL A 252 -10.72 14.85 9.82
CA VAL A 252 -10.80 15.10 8.37
C VAL A 252 -10.38 13.83 7.62
N TYR A 253 -11.22 13.41 6.66
CA TYR A 253 -11.04 12.18 5.87
C TYR A 253 -10.86 12.56 4.41
N VAL A 254 -9.66 12.38 3.89
CA VAL A 254 -9.30 12.71 2.50
C VAL A 254 -8.75 11.47 1.81
N ASP A 255 -9.37 11.07 0.70
CA ASP A 255 -8.83 10.02 -0.17
C ASP A 255 -7.54 10.51 -0.83
N THR A 256 -6.60 9.59 -1.11
CA THR A 256 -5.30 9.94 -1.68
C THR A 256 -5.35 10.44 -3.13
N THR A 257 -6.52 10.34 -3.77
CA THR A 257 -6.78 10.83 -5.12
C THR A 257 -7.35 12.24 -5.17
N VAL A 258 -7.63 12.84 -4.00
CA VAL A 258 -8.20 14.19 -3.90
C VAL A 258 -7.12 15.24 -4.09
N GLU A 259 -7.42 16.26 -4.89
CA GLU A 259 -6.54 17.40 -5.12
C GLU A 259 -7.07 18.63 -4.38
N ILE A 260 -6.21 19.33 -3.64
CA ILE A 260 -6.59 20.50 -2.86
C ILE A 260 -5.59 21.62 -3.12
N GLY A 261 -6.12 22.78 -3.54
CA GLY A 261 -5.33 23.99 -3.74
C GLY A 261 -4.80 24.59 -2.43
N PRO A 262 -3.85 25.52 -2.51
CA PRO A 262 -3.34 26.24 -1.34
C PRO A 262 -4.42 27.10 -0.68
N ASP A 263 -4.17 27.46 0.61
CA ASP A 263 -5.04 28.29 1.43
C ASP A 263 -6.47 27.77 1.61
N VAL A 264 -6.73 26.49 1.33
CA VAL A 264 -8.00 25.83 1.63
C VAL A 264 -8.07 25.54 3.14
N THR A 265 -9.23 25.78 3.73
CA THR A 265 -9.52 25.44 5.13
C THR A 265 -10.53 24.29 5.20
N LEU A 266 -10.13 23.20 5.87
CA LEU A 266 -10.99 22.04 6.14
C LEU A 266 -11.40 22.00 7.61
N PHE A 267 -12.71 21.94 7.84
CA PHE A 267 -13.30 21.86 9.19
C PHE A 267 -13.57 20.41 9.62
N PRO A 268 -13.78 20.15 10.91
CA PRO A 268 -14.06 18.80 11.41
C PRO A 268 -15.27 18.14 10.73
N GLY A 269 -15.18 16.85 10.51
CA GLY A 269 -16.23 16.04 9.87
C GLY A 269 -16.26 16.14 8.34
N VAL A 270 -15.25 16.76 7.72
CA VAL A 270 -15.12 16.78 6.25
C VAL A 270 -14.69 15.42 5.74
N ILE A 271 -15.35 14.96 4.66
CA ILE A 271 -15.05 13.71 3.94
C ILE A 271 -14.92 14.04 2.45
N LEU A 272 -13.71 13.97 1.92
CA LEU A 272 -13.41 14.18 0.49
C LEU A 272 -12.99 12.85 -0.14
N GLN A 273 -13.72 12.42 -1.16
CA GLN A 273 -13.56 11.09 -1.74
C GLN A 273 -13.45 11.12 -3.28
N GLY A 274 -12.84 10.05 -3.83
CA GLY A 274 -12.71 9.87 -5.26
C GLY A 274 -11.79 10.92 -5.90
N ASN A 275 -12.19 11.43 -7.08
CA ASN A 275 -11.44 12.44 -7.83
C ASN A 275 -11.96 13.87 -7.52
N THR A 276 -12.20 14.14 -6.24
CA THR A 276 -12.63 15.47 -5.80
C THR A 276 -11.50 16.48 -5.92
N VAL A 277 -11.81 17.67 -6.43
CA VAL A 277 -10.87 18.78 -6.58
C VAL A 277 -11.41 19.99 -5.83
N ILE A 278 -10.57 20.60 -4.96
CA ILE A 278 -10.93 21.81 -4.20
C ILE A 278 -10.03 22.97 -4.64
N GLY A 279 -10.64 24.02 -5.15
CA GLY A 279 -9.95 25.25 -5.58
C GLY A 279 -9.39 26.05 -4.40
N SER A 280 -8.37 26.85 -4.69
CA SER A 280 -7.61 27.64 -3.73
C SER A 280 -8.49 28.59 -2.90
N GLY A 281 -8.13 28.80 -1.65
CA GLY A 281 -8.80 29.74 -0.74
C GLY A 281 -10.24 29.38 -0.37
N SER A 282 -10.65 28.12 -0.60
CA SER A 282 -12.00 27.65 -0.28
C SER A 282 -12.11 27.18 1.17
N GLU A 283 -13.33 27.23 1.73
CA GLU A 283 -13.65 26.75 3.06
C GLU A 283 -14.64 25.58 2.97
N ILE A 284 -14.24 24.41 3.46
CA ILE A 284 -15.06 23.20 3.37
C ILE A 284 -15.39 22.68 4.78
N GLY A 285 -16.68 22.52 5.04
CA GLY A 285 -17.17 21.98 6.29
C GLY A 285 -17.88 23.00 7.20
N PRO A 286 -18.20 22.63 8.46
CA PRO A 286 -18.06 21.27 9.02
C PRO A 286 -19.05 20.25 8.40
N ASN A 287 -18.80 18.94 8.65
CA ASN A 287 -19.71 17.84 8.25
C ASN A 287 -20.14 17.89 6.77
N THR A 288 -19.19 18.18 5.89
CA THR A 288 -19.37 18.23 4.43
C THR A 288 -18.80 16.99 3.79
N ARG A 289 -19.57 16.34 2.91
CA ARG A 289 -19.12 15.19 2.13
C ARG A 289 -19.16 15.48 0.63
N LEU A 290 -17.98 15.39 -0.01
CA LEU A 290 -17.83 15.58 -1.45
C LEU A 290 -17.23 14.33 -2.08
N ILE A 291 -17.86 13.82 -3.14
CA ILE A 291 -17.43 12.63 -3.89
C ILE A 291 -17.35 12.99 -5.36
N ASP A 292 -16.20 12.78 -6.01
CA ASP A 292 -15.99 13.05 -7.43
C ASP A 292 -16.49 14.45 -7.84
N THR A 293 -16.29 15.45 -6.97
CA THR A 293 -16.88 16.78 -7.08
C THR A 293 -15.79 17.84 -7.24
N VAL A 294 -16.01 18.79 -8.15
CA VAL A 294 -15.11 19.92 -8.36
C VAL A 294 -15.69 21.17 -7.68
N VAL A 295 -14.89 21.77 -6.81
CA VAL A 295 -15.20 23.05 -6.14
C VAL A 295 -14.20 24.10 -6.64
N GLY A 296 -14.72 25.22 -7.15
CA GLY A 296 -13.92 26.34 -7.63
C GLY A 296 -13.31 27.16 -6.51
N ASP A 297 -12.42 28.08 -6.88
CA ASP A 297 -11.67 28.93 -5.97
C ASP A 297 -12.55 29.84 -5.10
N GLY A 298 -12.13 30.05 -3.85
CA GLY A 298 -12.76 30.97 -2.91
C GLY A 298 -14.20 30.62 -2.55
N SER A 299 -14.58 29.36 -2.66
CA SER A 299 -15.94 28.91 -2.41
C SER A 299 -16.10 28.37 -0.98
N VAL A 300 -17.28 28.55 -0.40
CA VAL A 300 -17.64 28.10 0.93
C VAL A 300 -18.71 27.02 0.82
N VAL A 301 -18.44 25.81 1.34
CA VAL A 301 -19.37 24.68 1.30
C VAL A 301 -19.60 24.16 2.73
N GLN A 302 -20.79 24.42 3.28
CA GLN A 302 -21.11 24.15 4.69
C GLN A 302 -22.11 23.00 4.84
N ALA A 303 -21.81 22.04 5.71
CA ALA A 303 -22.69 20.96 6.17
C ALA A 303 -23.54 20.34 5.02
N SER A 304 -22.90 20.10 3.88
CA SER A 304 -23.57 19.74 2.62
C SER A 304 -23.01 18.46 2.02
N THR A 305 -23.75 17.87 1.08
CA THR A 305 -23.29 16.69 0.33
C THR A 305 -23.35 16.97 -1.16
N ALA A 306 -22.28 16.63 -1.89
CA ALA A 306 -22.25 16.66 -3.33
C ALA A 306 -21.60 15.39 -3.91
N VAL A 307 -22.18 14.86 -4.98
CA VAL A 307 -21.71 13.65 -5.67
C VAL A 307 -21.65 13.93 -7.17
N ASN A 308 -20.47 13.81 -7.75
CA ASN A 308 -20.24 14.01 -9.18
C ASN A 308 -20.87 15.34 -9.70
N ALA A 309 -20.59 16.43 -8.98
CA ALA A 309 -21.15 17.75 -9.21
C ALA A 309 -20.04 18.80 -9.43
N ARG A 310 -20.41 19.97 -9.95
CA ARG A 310 -19.53 21.13 -10.12
C ARG A 310 -20.05 22.32 -9.35
N ILE A 311 -19.21 22.93 -8.53
CA ILE A 311 -19.48 24.17 -7.81
C ILE A 311 -18.48 25.21 -8.36
N GLY A 312 -18.99 26.31 -8.90
CA GLY A 312 -18.17 27.38 -9.47
C GLY A 312 -17.34 28.13 -8.45
N ASN A 313 -16.62 29.14 -8.92
CA ASN A 313 -15.79 29.98 -8.05
C ASN A 313 -16.65 30.93 -7.21
N ARG A 314 -16.18 31.25 -5.99
CA ARG A 314 -16.79 32.21 -5.05
C ARG A 314 -18.26 31.93 -4.75
N CYS A 315 -18.61 30.64 -4.74
CA CYS A 315 -19.94 30.20 -4.34
C CYS A 315 -20.04 30.10 -2.81
N ILE A 316 -21.24 30.34 -2.28
CA ILE A 316 -21.59 30.02 -0.89
C ILE A 316 -22.72 28.99 -0.94
N LEU A 317 -22.39 27.75 -0.60
CA LEU A 317 -23.29 26.60 -0.66
C LEU A 317 -23.63 26.12 0.75
N GLY A 318 -24.93 25.98 1.01
CA GLY A 318 -25.41 25.35 2.21
C GLY A 318 -26.01 26.31 3.23
N PRO A 319 -26.24 25.86 4.48
CA PRO A 319 -26.05 24.49 4.95
C PRO A 319 -27.13 23.51 4.45
N TYR A 320 -26.79 22.22 4.51
CA TYR A 320 -27.69 21.11 4.16
C TYR A 320 -28.08 21.09 2.68
N ALA A 321 -27.23 21.61 1.82
CA ALA A 321 -27.41 21.45 0.37
C ALA A 321 -27.09 20.02 -0.06
N ALA A 322 -27.83 19.54 -1.06
CA ALA A 322 -27.62 18.24 -1.67
C ALA A 322 -27.52 18.40 -3.19
N LEU A 323 -26.35 18.04 -3.75
CA LEU A 323 -26.08 18.03 -5.19
C LEU A 323 -25.88 16.60 -5.67
N GLY A 324 -26.53 16.23 -6.75
CA GLY A 324 -26.44 14.94 -7.41
C GLY A 324 -25.55 14.97 -8.66
N PRO A 325 -25.43 13.82 -9.34
CA PRO A 325 -24.60 13.69 -10.54
C PRO A 325 -25.04 14.63 -11.66
N GLY A 326 -24.07 15.44 -12.15
CA GLY A 326 -24.29 16.39 -13.22
C GLY A 326 -24.83 17.76 -12.79
N ASP A 327 -25.07 17.99 -11.49
CA ASP A 327 -25.46 19.31 -11.01
C ASP A 327 -24.30 20.30 -11.13
N GLU A 328 -24.61 21.49 -11.63
CA GLU A 328 -23.67 22.60 -11.79
C GLU A 328 -24.18 23.87 -11.10
N ILE A 329 -23.35 24.44 -10.23
CA ILE A 329 -23.58 25.72 -9.58
C ILE A 329 -22.70 26.76 -10.24
N ALA A 330 -23.32 27.79 -10.82
CA ALA A 330 -22.59 28.87 -11.49
C ALA A 330 -21.72 29.66 -10.48
N ALA A 331 -20.63 30.25 -10.96
CA ALA A 331 -19.80 31.10 -10.12
C ALA A 331 -20.62 32.25 -9.48
N ASP A 332 -20.14 32.71 -8.32
CA ASP A 332 -20.75 33.80 -7.54
C ASP A 332 -22.17 33.50 -7.01
N THR A 333 -22.57 32.21 -7.01
CA THR A 333 -23.90 31.80 -6.53
C THR A 333 -23.91 31.69 -5.00
N VAL A 334 -24.93 32.24 -4.39
CA VAL A 334 -25.23 32.07 -2.95
C VAL A 334 -26.53 31.29 -2.83
N THR A 335 -26.48 30.10 -2.23
CA THR A 335 -27.66 29.28 -1.96
C THR A 335 -28.18 29.49 -0.54
N GLY A 336 -29.48 29.24 -0.36
CA GLY A 336 -30.02 29.11 1.00
C GLY A 336 -29.81 27.73 1.61
N PRO A 337 -30.28 27.51 2.85
CA PRO A 337 -30.26 26.19 3.47
C PRO A 337 -31.20 25.22 2.70
N PHE A 338 -30.84 23.93 2.75
CA PHE A 338 -31.59 22.83 2.09
C PHE A 338 -31.71 22.97 0.58
N TYR A 339 -30.73 23.60 -0.05
CA TYR A 339 -30.70 23.77 -1.50
C TYR A 339 -30.55 22.44 -2.23
N THR A 340 -31.31 22.22 -3.29
CA THR A 340 -31.19 21.12 -4.25
C THR A 340 -31.19 21.67 -5.65
N ALA A 341 -30.36 21.19 -6.56
CA ALA A 341 -30.25 21.71 -7.92
C ALA A 341 -31.30 21.17 -8.89
N GLY A 342 -32.34 20.50 -8.43
CA GLY A 342 -33.46 20.02 -9.26
C GLY A 342 -33.24 18.69 -9.97
N SER A 343 -32.07 18.07 -9.88
CA SER A 343 -31.88 16.66 -10.21
C SER A 343 -32.48 15.79 -9.11
N GLN A 344 -33.29 14.81 -9.49
CA GLN A 344 -33.80 13.83 -8.53
C GLN A 344 -32.63 13.00 -8.00
N LEU A 345 -32.41 13.04 -6.70
CA LEU A 345 -31.48 12.16 -5.98
C LEU A 345 -31.91 10.69 -6.05
#